data_14a093e32a51c629a4d2b2d1bf25cdea
#
_entry.id   14a093e32a51c629a4d2b2d1bf25cdea
#
_cell.length_a   1.000
_cell.length_b   1.000
_cell.length_c   1.000
_cell.angle_alpha   90.00
_cell.angle_beta   90.00
_cell.angle_gamma   90.00
#
_symmetry.space_group_name_H-M   'P 1'
#
loop_
_entity.id
_entity.type
_entity.pdbx_description
1 polymer ?
#
loop_
_entity_poly.entity_id
_entity_poly.type
_entity_poly.pdbx_seq_one_letter_code
_entity_poly.pdbx_strand_id
1 'polypeptide(L)'
;LAGVVYAASSLLAHQFELSQALRSWSSGDFSAILRGRYELLWVAAGITLLAMLLADRFTVIGMGKVFATNVGVNYPALMVLGVLLVSMIVASVVVIAGALPFIGLIVPNLVRLITGDNLRRAIPLVALAGSALMLAADLLGRVLIHPYEIPSATILAITGSLVFIVILLRGRKQWA
;
A
#
# COMPACT_ATOMS: atom_id res chain seq x y z
N LEU A 1 9.70 -0.04 -17.38
CA LEU A 1 9.51 -1.41 -16.88
C LEU A 1 8.04 -1.68 -16.51
N ALA A 2 7.38 -0.84 -15.69
CA ALA A 2 5.98 -1.03 -15.29
C ALA A 2 5.01 -1.14 -16.50
N GLY A 3 5.18 -0.32 -17.53
CA GLY A 3 4.36 -0.36 -18.75
C GLY A 3 4.53 -1.66 -19.54
N VAL A 4 5.75 -2.23 -19.59
CA VAL A 4 6.03 -3.52 -20.25
C VAL A 4 5.36 -4.66 -19.50
N VAL A 5 5.47 -4.67 -18.16
CA VAL A 5 4.80 -5.67 -17.32
C VAL A 5 3.29 -5.58 -17.45
N TYR A 6 2.73 -4.37 -17.46
CA TYR A 6 1.29 -4.17 -17.66
C TYR A 6 0.84 -4.66 -19.04
N ALA A 7 1.58 -4.33 -20.11
CA ALA A 7 1.26 -4.80 -21.46
C ALA A 7 1.31 -6.33 -21.58
N ALA A 8 2.35 -6.95 -21.00
CA ALA A 8 2.46 -8.41 -20.98
C ALA A 8 1.33 -9.06 -20.18
N SER A 9 1.00 -8.51 -19.01
CA SER A 9 -0.13 -8.99 -18.18
C SER A 9 -1.46 -8.84 -18.89
N SER A 10 -1.66 -7.74 -19.62
CA SER A 10 -2.88 -7.48 -20.41
C SER A 10 -3.03 -8.45 -21.58
N LEU A 11 -1.93 -8.75 -22.28
CA LEU A 11 -1.94 -9.75 -23.37
C LEU A 11 -2.27 -11.15 -22.84
N LEU A 12 -1.63 -11.56 -21.73
CA LEU A 12 -1.91 -12.85 -21.10
C LEU A 12 -3.37 -12.92 -20.61
N ALA A 13 -3.86 -11.88 -19.96
CA ALA A 13 -5.24 -11.82 -19.49
C ALA A 13 -6.26 -11.91 -20.65
N HIS A 14 -5.94 -11.32 -21.79
CA HIS A 14 -6.80 -11.41 -22.98
C HIS A 14 -6.79 -12.83 -23.57
N GLN A 15 -5.62 -13.47 -23.63
CA GLN A 15 -5.45 -14.80 -24.19
C GLN A 15 -6.12 -15.90 -23.33
N PHE A 16 -6.19 -15.71 -22.01
CA PHE A 16 -6.82 -16.65 -21.07
C PHE A 16 -8.22 -16.22 -20.61
N GLU A 17 -8.85 -15.25 -21.27
CA GLU A 17 -10.17 -14.68 -20.91
C GLU A 17 -10.27 -14.13 -19.48
N LEU A 18 -9.13 -13.78 -18.86
CA LEU A 18 -9.04 -13.22 -17.52
C LEU A 18 -9.18 -11.69 -17.47
N SER A 19 -9.67 -11.07 -18.55
CA SER A 19 -9.82 -9.61 -18.66
C SER A 19 -10.73 -9.02 -17.58
N GLN A 20 -11.75 -9.75 -17.13
CA GLN A 20 -12.61 -9.36 -16.01
C GLN A 20 -11.85 -9.34 -14.67
N ALA A 21 -11.02 -10.33 -14.41
CA ALA A 21 -10.19 -10.38 -13.21
C ALA A 21 -9.20 -9.21 -13.17
N LEU A 22 -8.57 -8.89 -14.30
CA LEU A 22 -7.66 -7.76 -14.43
C LEU A 22 -8.36 -6.42 -14.14
N ARG A 23 -9.60 -6.25 -14.59
CA ARG A 23 -10.41 -5.06 -14.29
C ARG A 23 -10.77 -4.98 -12.81
N SER A 24 -11.17 -6.07 -12.17
CA SER A 24 -11.49 -6.07 -10.73
C SER A 24 -10.27 -5.75 -9.87
N TRP A 25 -9.07 -6.23 -10.25
CA TRP A 25 -7.82 -5.91 -9.56
C TRP A 25 -7.40 -4.44 -9.73
N SER A 26 -7.82 -3.80 -10.81
CA SER A 26 -7.52 -2.38 -11.04
C SER A 26 -8.58 -1.43 -10.48
N SER A 27 -9.79 -1.89 -10.20
CA SER A 27 -10.90 -1.00 -9.77
C SER A 27 -10.91 -0.65 -8.28
N GLY A 28 -10.23 -1.45 -7.44
CA GLY A 28 -10.14 -1.17 -6.00
C GLY A 28 -11.51 -1.08 -5.31
N ASP A 29 -12.30 -2.14 -5.42
CA ASP A 29 -13.66 -2.21 -4.90
C ASP A 29 -13.79 -3.33 -3.86
N PHE A 30 -14.33 -3.00 -2.68
CA PHE A 30 -14.59 -3.97 -1.61
C PHE A 30 -15.93 -4.68 -1.73
N SER A 31 -16.84 -4.20 -2.55
CA SER A 31 -18.17 -4.82 -2.75
C SER A 31 -18.08 -6.23 -3.35
N ALA A 32 -16.98 -6.55 -4.04
CA ALA A 32 -16.72 -7.84 -4.65
C ALA A 32 -16.10 -8.90 -3.71
N ILE A 33 -15.85 -8.57 -2.43
CA ILE A 33 -15.25 -9.50 -1.47
C ILE A 33 -16.30 -10.50 -0.98
N LEU A 34 -16.27 -11.70 -1.55
CA LEU A 34 -17.11 -12.83 -1.13
C LEU A 34 -16.46 -13.63 0.01
N ARG A 35 -17.31 -14.29 0.83
CA ARG A 35 -16.85 -15.29 1.81
C ARG A 35 -16.01 -16.36 1.11
N GLY A 36 -14.81 -16.67 1.65
CA GLY A 36 -13.86 -17.64 1.09
C GLY A 36 -12.73 -17.03 0.24
N ARG A 37 -12.74 -15.73 -0.03
CA ARG A 37 -11.63 -15.03 -0.72
C ARG A 37 -10.76 -14.17 0.19
N TYR A 38 -11.16 -13.97 1.46
CA TYR A 38 -10.38 -13.18 2.42
C TYR A 38 -9.22 -13.96 3.07
N GLU A 39 -9.08 -15.24 2.80
CA GLU A 39 -8.06 -16.10 3.41
C GLU A 39 -6.63 -15.62 3.10
N LEU A 40 -6.42 -15.05 1.90
CA LEU A 40 -5.14 -14.44 1.53
C LEU A 40 -4.76 -13.24 2.41
N LEU A 41 -5.74 -12.58 3.06
CA LEU A 41 -5.44 -11.49 4.01
C LEU A 41 -4.73 -12.02 5.27
N TRP A 42 -4.98 -13.25 5.67
CA TRP A 42 -4.24 -13.88 6.78
C TRP A 42 -2.77 -14.09 6.41
N VAL A 43 -2.50 -14.43 5.15
CA VAL A 43 -1.13 -14.51 4.62
C VAL A 43 -0.49 -13.13 4.66
N ALA A 44 -1.17 -12.10 4.17
CA ALA A 44 -0.68 -10.72 4.23
C ALA A 44 -0.44 -10.26 5.67
N ALA A 45 -1.33 -10.58 6.60
CA ALA A 45 -1.18 -10.28 8.02
C ALA A 45 0.04 -10.98 8.63
N GLY A 46 0.25 -12.28 8.33
CA GLY A 46 1.42 -13.04 8.77
C GLY A 46 2.73 -12.45 8.26
N ILE A 47 2.79 -12.07 6.97
CA ILE A 47 3.97 -11.44 6.38
C ILE A 47 4.21 -10.05 6.97
N THR A 48 3.15 -9.29 7.25
CA THR A 48 3.25 -7.98 7.91
C THR A 48 3.80 -8.12 9.33
N LEU A 49 3.37 -9.14 10.07
CA LEU A 49 3.89 -9.45 11.39
C LEU A 49 5.40 -9.79 11.33
N LEU A 50 5.80 -10.60 10.34
CA LEU A 50 7.20 -10.90 10.10
C LEU A 50 8.01 -9.63 9.77
N ALA A 51 7.48 -8.76 8.93
CA ALA A 51 8.10 -7.47 8.62
C ALA A 51 8.24 -6.59 9.87
N MET A 52 7.26 -6.62 10.77
CA MET A 52 7.30 -5.91 12.05
C MET A 52 8.40 -6.45 12.98
N LEU A 53 8.61 -7.76 13.03
CA LEU A 53 9.71 -8.37 13.79
C LEU A 53 11.08 -7.97 13.26
N LEU A 54 11.19 -7.71 11.96
CA LEU A 54 12.41 -7.27 11.29
C LEU A 54 12.56 -5.74 11.20
N ALA A 55 11.61 -4.98 11.75
CA ALA A 55 11.52 -3.52 11.61
C ALA A 55 12.78 -2.78 12.06
N ASP A 56 13.39 -3.25 13.16
CA ASP A 56 14.64 -2.64 13.69
C ASP A 56 15.78 -2.79 12.67
N ARG A 57 15.88 -3.91 12.00
CA ARG A 57 16.89 -4.15 10.96
C ARG A 57 16.64 -3.30 9.70
N PHE A 58 15.38 -3.10 9.33
CA PHE A 58 15.01 -2.21 8.23
C PHE A 58 15.27 -0.73 8.57
N THR A 59 15.11 -0.34 9.84
CA THR A 59 15.48 1.01 10.30
C THR A 59 16.97 1.27 10.11
N VAL A 60 17.83 0.29 10.46
CA VAL A 60 19.28 0.38 10.24
C VAL A 60 19.65 0.51 8.76
N ILE A 61 18.96 -0.22 7.87
CA ILE A 61 19.17 -0.06 6.42
C ILE A 61 18.81 1.34 5.94
N GLY A 62 17.73 1.92 6.49
CA GLY A 62 17.30 3.28 6.18
C GLY A 62 18.34 4.36 6.47
N MET A 63 19.30 4.09 7.37
CA MET A 63 20.44 4.97 7.66
C MET A 63 21.56 4.92 6.61
N GLY A 64 21.42 4.03 5.63
CA GLY A 64 22.35 3.90 4.50
C GLY A 64 23.30 2.70 4.57
N LYS A 65 23.84 2.35 3.39
CA LYS A 65 24.65 1.15 3.21
C LYS A 65 25.90 1.11 4.10
N VAL A 66 26.61 2.24 4.20
CA VAL A 66 27.86 2.33 4.96
C VAL A 66 27.61 2.09 6.44
N PHE A 67 26.56 2.70 7.00
CA PHE A 67 26.19 2.52 8.39
C PHE A 67 25.76 1.07 8.67
N ALA A 68 24.90 0.50 7.85
CA ALA A 68 24.39 -0.85 8.00
C ALA A 68 25.51 -1.91 7.96
N THR A 69 26.49 -1.76 7.06
CA THR A 69 27.64 -2.69 6.97
C THR A 69 28.57 -2.55 8.17
N ASN A 70 28.79 -1.35 8.67
CA ASN A 70 29.63 -1.12 9.86
C ASN A 70 29.03 -1.75 11.15
N VAL A 71 27.71 -1.83 11.24
CA VAL A 71 26.99 -2.48 12.34
C VAL A 71 26.85 -4.02 12.12
N GLY A 72 27.45 -4.55 11.04
CA GLY A 72 27.47 -5.99 10.76
C GLY A 72 26.20 -6.51 10.09
N VAL A 73 25.34 -5.64 9.55
CA VAL A 73 24.12 -6.04 8.84
C VAL A 73 24.42 -6.31 7.37
N ASN A 74 23.99 -7.47 6.89
CA ASN A 74 24.09 -7.81 5.46
C ASN A 74 23.08 -6.99 4.65
N TYR A 75 23.51 -5.80 4.22
CA TYR A 75 22.68 -4.83 3.48
C TYR A 75 22.00 -5.42 2.24
N PRO A 76 22.71 -6.12 1.29
CA PRO A 76 22.06 -6.63 0.09
C PRO A 76 21.02 -7.72 0.39
N ALA A 77 21.30 -8.64 1.31
CA ALA A 77 20.36 -9.70 1.66
C ALA A 77 19.08 -9.14 2.29
N LEU A 78 19.22 -8.17 3.18
CA LEU A 78 18.07 -7.57 3.83
C LEU A 78 17.27 -6.67 2.88
N MET A 79 17.91 -6.02 1.91
CA MET A 79 17.24 -5.26 0.87
C MET A 79 16.37 -6.17 -0.02
N VAL A 80 16.93 -7.31 -0.47
CA VAL A 80 16.18 -8.29 -1.25
C VAL A 80 15.00 -8.84 -0.44
N LEU A 81 15.25 -9.20 0.83
CA LEU A 81 14.19 -9.67 1.72
C LEU A 81 13.06 -8.63 1.88
N GLY A 82 13.42 -7.36 2.06
CA GLY A 82 12.44 -6.27 2.16
C GLY A 82 11.58 -6.13 0.91
N VAL A 83 12.20 -6.17 -0.26
CA VAL A 83 11.48 -6.11 -1.54
C VAL A 83 10.54 -7.31 -1.70
N LEU A 84 11.00 -8.51 -1.35
CA LEU A 84 10.16 -9.71 -1.40
C LEU A 84 8.96 -9.62 -0.45
N LEU A 85 9.16 -9.21 0.81
CA LEU A 85 8.08 -9.05 1.78
C LEU A 85 7.04 -8.03 1.30
N VAL A 86 7.48 -6.86 0.84
CA VAL A 86 6.59 -5.82 0.31
C VAL A 86 5.83 -6.32 -0.91
N SER A 87 6.51 -7.00 -1.85
CA SER A 87 5.86 -7.53 -3.06
C SER A 87 4.79 -8.57 -2.71
N MET A 88 5.04 -9.45 -1.76
CA MET A 88 4.07 -10.47 -1.32
C MET A 88 2.85 -9.83 -0.63
N ILE A 89 3.07 -8.84 0.25
CA ILE A 89 1.98 -8.12 0.92
C ILE A 89 1.11 -7.40 -0.12
N VAL A 90 1.75 -6.62 -1.00
CA VAL A 90 1.05 -5.85 -2.03
C VAL A 90 0.27 -6.76 -2.98
N ALA A 91 0.90 -7.85 -3.45
CA ALA A 91 0.22 -8.82 -4.32
C ALA A 91 -1.01 -9.42 -3.64
N SER A 92 -0.89 -9.85 -2.37
CA SER A 92 -2.01 -10.42 -1.62
C SER A 92 -3.16 -9.42 -1.44
N VAL A 93 -2.84 -8.15 -1.15
CA VAL A 93 -3.85 -7.10 -0.97
C VAL A 93 -4.51 -6.72 -2.30
N VAL A 94 -3.72 -6.56 -3.39
CA VAL A 94 -4.25 -6.18 -4.71
C VAL A 94 -5.17 -7.25 -5.29
N VAL A 95 -4.87 -8.53 -5.09
CA VAL A 95 -5.72 -9.63 -5.56
C VAL A 95 -7.09 -9.63 -4.87
N ILE A 96 -7.18 -9.18 -3.61
CA ILE A 96 -8.43 -9.20 -2.84
C ILE A 96 -9.18 -7.88 -2.93
N ALA A 97 -8.49 -6.78 -2.63
CA ALA A 97 -9.08 -5.45 -2.48
C ALA A 97 -8.93 -4.56 -3.73
N GLY A 98 -8.13 -5.01 -4.70
CA GLY A 98 -7.76 -4.21 -5.86
C GLY A 98 -6.68 -3.16 -5.57
N ALA A 99 -6.33 -2.39 -6.58
CA ALA A 99 -5.34 -1.33 -6.46
C ALA A 99 -5.94 -0.13 -5.71
N LEU A 100 -5.28 0.27 -4.62
CA LEU A 100 -5.69 1.39 -3.76
C LEU A 100 -4.73 2.56 -3.95
N PRO A 101 -5.12 3.59 -4.72
CA PRO A 101 -4.24 4.71 -5.00
C PRO A 101 -4.01 5.58 -3.76
N PHE A 102 -2.83 6.18 -3.66
CA PHE A 102 -2.43 7.18 -2.66
C PHE A 102 -2.38 6.72 -1.20
N ILE A 103 -2.99 5.60 -0.80
CA ILE A 103 -3.01 5.16 0.61
C ILE A 103 -1.59 4.96 1.17
N GLY A 104 -0.71 4.32 0.38
CA GLY A 104 0.69 4.10 0.74
C GLY A 104 1.54 5.38 0.80
N LEU A 105 1.04 6.49 0.26
CA LEU A 105 1.72 7.77 0.30
C LEU A 105 1.20 8.63 1.46
N ILE A 106 -0.10 8.69 1.64
CA ILE A 106 -0.73 9.58 2.63
C ILE A 106 -0.50 9.06 4.05
N VAL A 107 -0.86 7.80 4.30
CA VAL A 107 -0.87 7.25 5.66
C VAL A 107 0.52 7.19 6.28
N PRO A 108 1.57 6.66 5.61
CA PRO A 108 2.91 6.65 6.18
C PRO A 108 3.47 8.05 6.42
N ASN A 109 3.20 9.01 5.53
CA ASN A 109 3.66 10.39 5.70
C ASN A 109 3.00 11.06 6.91
N LEU A 110 1.70 10.88 7.13
CA LEU A 110 1.00 11.40 8.31
C LEU A 110 1.53 10.77 9.60
N VAL A 111 1.74 9.46 9.61
CA VAL A 111 2.25 8.75 10.78
C VAL A 111 3.68 9.14 11.08
N ARG A 112 4.52 9.36 10.06
CA ARG A 112 5.90 9.80 10.23
C ARG A 112 6.00 11.15 10.93
N LEU A 113 5.05 12.05 10.74
CA LEU A 113 5.01 13.33 11.45
C LEU A 113 4.87 13.15 12.97
N ILE A 114 4.30 12.03 13.43
CA ILE A 114 4.06 11.73 14.85
C ILE A 114 5.16 10.84 15.43
N THR A 115 5.58 9.82 14.66
CA THR A 115 6.52 8.78 15.15
C THR A 115 7.97 9.01 14.79
N GLY A 116 8.25 9.95 13.87
CA GLY A 116 9.58 10.10 13.28
C GLY A 116 9.96 8.87 12.44
N ASP A 117 11.23 8.52 12.40
CA ASP A 117 11.78 7.44 11.55
C ASP A 117 11.77 6.05 12.24
N ASN A 118 11.09 5.88 13.38
CA ASN A 118 11.03 4.61 14.08
C ASN A 118 9.97 3.68 13.45
N LEU A 119 10.42 2.78 12.58
CA LEU A 119 9.55 1.83 11.87
C LEU A 119 8.74 0.94 12.81
N ARG A 120 9.30 0.48 13.91
CA ARG A 120 8.62 -0.40 14.85
C ARG A 120 7.38 0.24 15.47
N ARG A 121 7.42 1.55 15.74
CA ARG A 121 6.27 2.33 16.22
C ARG A 121 5.35 2.75 15.08
N ALA A 122 5.92 3.02 13.91
CA ALA A 122 5.16 3.45 12.74
C ALA A 122 4.26 2.36 12.16
N ILE A 123 4.72 1.11 12.05
CA ILE A 123 3.96 0.01 11.42
C ILE A 123 2.55 -0.16 12.03
N PRO A 124 2.36 -0.32 13.35
CA PRO A 124 1.02 -0.49 13.91
C PRO A 124 0.14 0.76 13.73
N LEU A 125 0.73 1.95 13.82
CA LEU A 125 -0.01 3.20 13.60
C LEU A 125 -0.40 3.38 12.12
N VAL A 126 0.47 3.00 11.19
CA VAL A 126 0.15 2.97 9.75
C VAL A 126 -0.98 1.99 9.47
N ALA A 127 -0.97 0.80 10.10
CA ALA A 127 -2.03 -0.17 9.95
C ALA A 127 -3.37 0.36 10.47
N LEU A 128 -3.40 0.96 11.66
CA LEU A 128 -4.61 1.55 12.24
C LEU A 128 -5.11 2.76 11.44
N ALA A 129 -4.23 3.69 11.10
CA ALA A 129 -4.62 4.87 10.33
C ALA A 129 -5.05 4.50 8.90
N GLY A 130 -4.37 3.53 8.28
CA GLY A 130 -4.73 3.01 6.96
C GLY A 130 -6.09 2.32 6.95
N SER A 131 -6.37 1.47 7.94
CA SER A 131 -7.68 0.82 8.06
C SER A 131 -8.80 1.83 8.34
N ALA A 132 -8.56 2.82 9.19
CA ALA A 132 -9.53 3.88 9.47
C ALA A 132 -9.83 4.73 8.22
N LEU A 133 -8.80 5.13 7.47
CA LEU A 133 -8.95 5.87 6.22
C LEU A 133 -9.73 5.06 5.19
N MET A 134 -9.43 3.76 5.11
CA MET A 134 -10.08 2.85 4.17
C MET A 134 -11.56 2.65 4.49
N LEU A 135 -11.90 2.42 5.77
CA LEU A 135 -13.28 2.32 6.22
C LEU A 135 -14.05 3.63 5.96
N ALA A 136 -13.43 4.78 6.22
CA ALA A 136 -14.04 6.07 5.94
C ALA A 136 -14.31 6.26 4.44
N ALA A 137 -13.37 5.89 3.57
CA ALA A 137 -13.56 5.96 2.12
C ALA A 137 -14.67 5.03 1.63
N ASP A 138 -14.74 3.80 2.15
CA ASP A 138 -15.79 2.83 1.80
C ASP A 138 -17.18 3.31 2.27
N LEU A 139 -17.29 3.80 3.50
CA LEU A 139 -18.54 4.38 4.02
C LEU A 139 -19.00 5.59 3.19
N LEU A 140 -18.09 6.50 2.85
CA LEU A 140 -18.41 7.63 1.99
C LEU A 140 -18.88 7.18 0.61
N GLY A 141 -18.24 6.15 0.02
CA GLY A 141 -18.65 5.59 -1.27
C GLY A 141 -20.07 5.05 -1.30
N ARG A 142 -20.48 4.46 -0.20
CA ARG A 142 -21.84 3.89 -0.06
C ARG A 142 -22.92 4.94 0.28
N VAL A 143 -22.57 6.01 0.97
CA VAL A 143 -23.53 7.02 1.45
C VAL A 143 -23.75 8.13 0.43
N LEU A 144 -22.74 8.52 -0.34
CA LEU A 144 -22.77 9.72 -1.19
C LEU A 144 -23.80 9.66 -2.32
N ILE A 145 -24.00 8.50 -2.97
CA ILE A 145 -24.89 8.40 -4.14
C ILE A 145 -25.78 7.14 -4.04
N HIS A 146 -26.51 7.01 -2.95
CA HIS A 146 -27.47 5.92 -2.85
C HIS A 146 -28.55 6.01 -3.96
N PRO A 147 -28.91 4.92 -4.71
CA PRO A 147 -28.54 3.49 -4.50
C PRO A 147 -27.25 3.01 -5.24
N TYR A 148 -26.49 3.90 -5.87
CA TYR A 148 -25.26 3.57 -6.57
C TYR A 148 -24.08 3.57 -5.61
N GLU A 149 -23.18 2.57 -5.75
CA GLU A 149 -21.95 2.47 -4.96
C GLU A 149 -20.78 3.06 -5.78
N ILE A 150 -20.03 3.98 -5.17
CA ILE A 150 -18.78 4.48 -5.76
C ILE A 150 -17.63 3.62 -5.24
N PRO A 151 -16.76 3.06 -6.11
CA PRO A 151 -15.58 2.33 -5.67
C PRO A 151 -14.74 3.17 -4.70
N SER A 152 -14.34 2.57 -3.56
CA SER A 152 -13.53 3.24 -2.53
C SER A 152 -12.21 3.77 -3.07
N ALA A 153 -11.63 3.11 -4.09
CA ALA A 153 -10.45 3.60 -4.81
C ALA A 153 -10.66 4.98 -5.46
N THR A 154 -11.85 5.26 -5.99
CA THR A 154 -12.17 6.57 -6.60
C THR A 154 -12.15 7.68 -5.55
N ILE A 155 -12.73 7.43 -4.38
CA ILE A 155 -12.74 8.39 -3.26
C ILE A 155 -11.32 8.63 -2.76
N LEU A 156 -10.53 7.55 -2.62
CA LEU A 156 -9.13 7.65 -2.24
C LEU A 156 -8.31 8.40 -3.29
N ALA A 157 -8.58 8.21 -4.58
CA ALA A 157 -7.90 8.94 -5.65
C ALA A 157 -8.17 10.44 -5.58
N ILE A 158 -9.44 10.84 -5.37
CA ILE A 158 -9.82 12.26 -5.26
C ILE A 158 -9.22 12.87 -4.00
N THR A 159 -9.47 12.28 -2.84
CA THR A 159 -8.97 12.79 -1.56
C THR A 159 -7.44 12.76 -1.50
N GLY A 160 -6.84 11.69 -2.04
CA GLY A 160 -5.39 11.53 -2.10
C GLY A 160 -4.71 12.56 -2.98
N SER A 161 -5.26 12.85 -4.15
CA SER A 161 -4.73 13.88 -5.04
C SER A 161 -4.80 15.28 -4.42
N LEU A 162 -5.89 15.62 -3.74
CA LEU A 162 -6.02 16.88 -3.01
C LEU A 162 -4.98 17.02 -1.90
N VAL A 163 -4.84 15.98 -1.06
CA VAL A 163 -3.83 15.97 0.01
C VAL A 163 -2.42 16.07 -0.57
N PHE A 164 -2.13 15.37 -1.66
CA PHE A 164 -0.83 15.43 -2.32
C PHE A 164 -0.51 16.83 -2.85
N ILE A 165 -1.47 17.50 -3.49
CA ILE A 165 -1.31 18.89 -3.96
C ILE A 165 -1.03 19.82 -2.76
N VAL A 166 -1.76 19.67 -1.65
CA VAL A 166 -1.55 20.49 -0.45
C VAL A 166 -0.15 20.28 0.14
N ILE A 167 0.32 19.02 0.19
CA ILE A 167 1.68 18.71 0.66
C ILE A 167 2.73 19.35 -0.24
N LEU A 168 2.58 19.28 -1.57
CA LEU A 168 3.49 19.89 -2.52
C LEU A 168 3.55 21.42 -2.39
N LEU A 169 2.38 22.05 -2.24
CA LEU A 169 2.32 23.52 -2.09
C LEU A 169 2.93 24.00 -0.77
N ARG A 170 2.77 23.22 0.31
CA ARG A 170 3.40 23.53 1.61
C ARG A 170 4.90 23.27 1.61
N GLY A 171 5.35 22.17 0.98
CA GLY A 171 6.78 21.86 0.86
C GLY A 171 7.57 22.93 0.10
N ARG A 172 6.96 23.56 -0.88
CA ARG A 172 7.60 24.65 -1.67
C ARG A 172 7.94 25.90 -0.81
N LYS A 173 7.23 26.13 0.31
CA LYS A 173 7.49 27.25 1.22
C LYS A 173 8.67 27.01 2.17
N GLN A 174 9.18 25.80 2.28
CA GLN A 174 10.36 25.50 3.13
C GLN A 174 11.69 25.58 2.39
N TRP A 175 11.66 25.70 1.06
CA TRP A 175 12.87 25.78 0.20
C TRP A 175 13.06 27.17 -0.46
N ALA A 176 12.22 28.13 -0.13
CA ALA A 176 12.33 29.55 -0.50
C ALA A 176 12.66 30.39 0.74
#